data_c0d5bdff85f1f2297f51595d18ac0ccd
#
_entry.id   c0d5bdff85f1f2297f51595d18ac0ccd
#
_cell.length_a   1.000
_cell.length_b   1.000
_cell.length_c   1.000
_cell.angle_alpha   90.00
_cell.angle_beta   90.00
_cell.angle_gamma   90.00
#
_symmetry.space_group_name_H-M   'P 1'
#
loop_
_entity.id
_entity.type
_entity.pdbx_description
1 polymer ?
#
loop_
_entity_poly.entity_id
_entity_poly.type
_entity_poly.pdbx_seq_one_letter_code
_entity_poly.pdbx_strand_id
1 'polypeptide(L)'
;MKIGLLSDTHSNLHPKVFEHFKNCDEIWHAGDIGTLEVIDQLSAFKTLRAVYGNIDNHKIRAICPKDLRFECEGVKVWITHIGGYPYNYTKNIREELDKNSPDLFICGHSHILKVMYDKNREILHFTILIIHYF
;
A
#
# COMPACT_ATOMS: atom_id res chain seq x y z
N MET A 1 -1.06 13.01 11.33
CA MET A 1 -0.04 11.98 11.05
C MET A 1 0.35 12.06 9.57
N LYS A 2 1.63 11.99 9.29
CA LYS A 2 2.14 11.96 7.92
C LYS A 2 2.57 10.54 7.56
N ILE A 3 2.10 10.06 6.41
CA ILE A 3 2.35 8.70 5.94
C ILE A 3 3.15 8.75 4.64
N GLY A 4 4.23 7.99 4.58
CA GLY A 4 4.95 7.74 3.33
C GLY A 4 4.38 6.50 2.65
N LEU A 5 3.87 6.67 1.44
CA LEU A 5 3.31 5.55 0.67
C LEU A 5 4.30 5.12 -0.40
N LEU A 6 4.55 3.82 -0.49
CA LEU A 6 5.32 3.27 -1.60
C LEU A 6 4.82 1.89 -2.00
N SER A 7 5.22 1.46 -3.18
CA SER A 7 4.85 0.16 -3.74
C SER A 7 5.83 -0.25 -4.82
N ASP A 8 5.88 -1.54 -5.12
CA ASP A 8 6.60 -2.06 -6.27
C ASP A 8 8.09 -1.68 -6.27
N THR A 9 8.73 -1.82 -5.12
CA THR A 9 10.16 -1.55 -4.98
C THR A 9 11.03 -2.59 -5.69
N HIS A 10 10.54 -3.81 -5.84
CA HIS A 10 11.22 -4.89 -6.56
C HIS A 10 12.70 -5.03 -6.15
N SER A 11 12.95 -5.10 -4.85
CA SER A 11 14.28 -5.22 -4.24
C SER A 11 15.17 -3.97 -4.36
N ASN A 12 14.69 -2.91 -4.99
CA ASN A 12 15.47 -1.69 -5.20
C ASN A 12 14.89 -0.52 -4.39
N LEU A 13 15.53 -0.21 -3.28
CA LEU A 13 15.12 0.89 -2.42
C LEU A 13 16.06 2.08 -2.63
N HIS A 14 15.58 3.09 -3.39
CA HIS A 14 16.38 4.27 -3.68
C HIS A 14 16.70 5.03 -2.39
N PRO A 15 17.96 5.49 -2.18
CA PRO A 15 18.35 6.21 -0.96
C PRO A 15 17.51 7.45 -0.65
N LYS A 16 16.97 8.10 -1.67
CA LYS A 16 16.12 9.28 -1.51
C LYS A 16 14.81 8.99 -0.77
N VAL A 17 14.37 7.74 -0.67
CA VAL A 17 13.20 7.36 0.11
C VAL A 17 13.35 7.83 1.56
N PHE A 18 14.52 7.62 2.14
CA PHE A 18 14.79 8.00 3.53
C PHE A 18 14.78 9.52 3.72
N GLU A 19 15.31 10.25 2.74
CA GLU A 19 15.29 11.69 2.77
C GLU A 19 13.87 12.25 2.66
N HIS A 20 13.09 11.73 1.72
CA HIS A 20 11.72 12.19 1.50
C HIS A 20 10.76 11.81 2.62
N PHE A 21 10.97 10.65 3.25
CA PHE A 21 10.10 10.16 4.31
C PHE A 21 10.58 10.49 5.72
N LYS A 22 11.64 11.29 5.85
CA LYS A 22 12.20 11.61 7.18
C LYS A 22 11.20 12.26 8.14
N ASN A 23 10.24 13.02 7.63
CA ASN A 23 9.22 13.70 8.42
C ASN A 23 7.90 12.91 8.49
N CYS A 24 7.84 11.71 7.93
CA CYS A 24 6.68 10.83 8.03
C CYS A 24 6.69 10.09 9.37
N ASP A 25 5.51 9.80 9.87
CA ASP A 25 5.34 9.03 11.11
C ASP A 25 5.38 7.53 10.86
N GLU A 26 4.81 7.10 9.74
CA GLU A 26 4.79 5.71 9.31
C GLU A 26 5.06 5.60 7.82
N ILE A 27 5.45 4.39 7.39
CA ILE A 27 5.59 4.02 5.98
C ILE A 27 4.62 2.87 5.71
N TRP A 28 3.84 2.99 4.64
CA TRP A 28 2.93 1.94 4.18
C TRP A 28 3.38 1.46 2.80
N HIS A 29 3.57 0.15 2.66
CA HIS A 29 4.04 -0.48 1.42
C HIS A 29 2.96 -1.38 0.84
N ALA A 30 2.56 -1.13 -0.39
CA ALA A 30 1.46 -1.82 -1.06
C ALA A 30 1.89 -3.04 -1.89
N GLY A 31 3.04 -3.66 -1.57
CA GLY A 31 3.43 -4.95 -2.15
C GLY A 31 4.46 -4.88 -3.27
N ASP A 32 4.89 -6.06 -3.70
CA ASP A 32 6.03 -6.25 -4.60
C ASP A 32 7.31 -5.66 -4.02
N ILE A 33 7.60 -6.10 -2.81
CA ILE A 33 8.74 -5.63 -2.00
C ILE A 33 10.05 -6.10 -2.60
N GLY A 34 10.14 -7.39 -2.88
CA GLY A 34 11.29 -8.04 -3.52
C GLY A 34 12.16 -8.83 -2.55
N THR A 35 12.75 -8.19 -1.55
CA THR A 35 13.66 -8.85 -0.60
C THR A 35 13.36 -8.44 0.84
N LEU A 36 13.77 -9.31 1.79
CA LEU A 36 13.67 -9.01 3.23
C LEU A 36 14.49 -7.77 3.61
N GLU A 37 15.56 -7.50 2.90
CA GLU A 37 16.42 -6.34 3.15
C GLU A 37 15.62 -5.04 3.06
N VAL A 38 14.72 -4.92 2.10
CA VAL A 38 13.84 -3.75 1.98
C VAL A 38 12.96 -3.59 3.22
N ILE A 39 12.38 -4.69 3.70
CA ILE A 39 11.57 -4.69 4.93
C ILE A 39 12.41 -4.25 6.13
N ASP A 40 13.60 -4.81 6.26
CA ASP A 40 14.50 -4.51 7.38
C ASP A 40 14.91 -3.04 7.39
N GLN A 41 15.28 -2.49 6.24
CA GLN A 41 15.68 -1.09 6.11
C GLN A 41 14.52 -0.14 6.43
N LEU A 42 13.33 -0.41 5.91
CA LEU A 42 12.16 0.43 6.15
C LEU A 42 11.70 0.36 7.61
N SER A 43 11.68 -0.85 8.19
CA SER A 43 11.28 -1.07 9.59
C SER A 43 12.24 -0.44 10.59
N ALA A 44 13.53 -0.42 10.27
CA ALA A 44 14.53 0.25 11.09
C ALA A 44 14.40 1.77 11.05
N PHE A 45 13.83 2.30 9.97
CA PHE A 45 13.69 3.74 9.76
C PHE A 45 12.40 4.30 10.37
N LYS A 46 11.25 3.67 10.11
CA LYS A 46 9.94 4.09 10.61
C LYS A 46 9.07 2.88 10.87
N THR A 47 7.97 3.08 11.58
CA THR A 47 6.93 2.06 11.68
C THR A 47 6.44 1.68 10.29
N LEU A 48 6.52 0.40 9.95
CA LEU A 48 6.16 -0.11 8.63
C LEU A 48 4.87 -0.92 8.70
N ARG A 49 3.94 -0.60 7.80
CA ARG A 49 2.80 -1.47 7.48
C ARG A 49 2.95 -1.89 6.04
N ALA A 50 2.95 -3.20 5.78
CA ALA A 50 3.22 -3.72 4.45
C ALA A 50 2.37 -4.94 4.13
N VAL A 51 1.98 -5.06 2.87
CA VAL A 51 1.38 -6.27 2.32
C VAL A 51 2.34 -6.88 1.32
N TYR A 52 2.20 -8.17 1.02
CA TYR A 52 2.99 -8.78 -0.04
C TYR A 52 2.31 -8.59 -1.40
N GLY A 53 3.10 -8.62 -2.46
CA GLY A 53 2.61 -8.58 -3.84
C GLY A 53 2.84 -9.91 -4.56
N ASN A 54 2.48 -9.95 -5.84
CA ASN A 54 2.53 -11.18 -6.64
C ASN A 54 3.96 -11.70 -6.87
N ILE A 55 4.98 -10.84 -6.84
CA ILE A 55 6.38 -11.29 -7.01
C ILE A 55 7.02 -11.74 -5.70
N ASP A 56 6.42 -11.45 -4.56
CA ASP A 56 7.03 -11.69 -3.27
C ASP A 56 7.06 -13.18 -2.93
N ASN A 57 8.21 -13.64 -2.42
CA ASN A 57 8.46 -15.05 -2.10
C ASN A 57 7.87 -15.45 -0.74
N HIS A 58 8.02 -16.73 -0.41
CA HIS A 58 7.47 -17.28 0.85
C HIS A 58 8.04 -16.62 2.10
N LYS A 59 9.27 -16.10 2.07
CA LYS A 59 9.89 -15.44 3.22
C LYS A 59 9.18 -14.11 3.53
N ILE A 60 8.89 -13.33 2.49
CA ILE A 60 8.15 -12.08 2.62
C ILE A 60 6.71 -12.35 3.03
N ARG A 61 6.07 -13.35 2.41
CA ARG A 61 4.69 -13.74 2.71
C ARG A 61 4.50 -14.27 4.13
N ALA A 62 5.57 -14.79 4.74
CA ALA A 62 5.54 -15.21 6.14
C ALA A 62 5.52 -14.02 7.10
N ILE A 63 6.02 -12.86 6.69
CA ILE A 63 6.12 -11.66 7.52
C ILE A 63 5.00 -10.66 7.22
N CYS A 64 4.67 -10.47 5.94
CA CYS A 64 3.66 -9.52 5.50
C CYS A 64 2.40 -10.26 5.05
N PRO A 65 1.20 -9.82 5.46
CA PRO A 65 -0.05 -10.42 4.99
C PRO A 65 -0.36 -10.00 3.55
N LYS A 66 -1.33 -10.68 2.95
CA LYS A 66 -1.86 -10.31 1.63
C LYS A 66 -2.60 -8.98 1.68
N ASP A 67 -3.37 -8.78 2.74
CA ASP A 67 -4.22 -7.61 2.97
C ASP A 67 -3.98 -7.05 4.35
N LEU A 68 -4.09 -5.75 4.50
CA LEU A 68 -4.15 -5.07 5.78
C LEU A 68 -5.39 -4.21 5.86
N ARG A 69 -6.14 -4.36 6.95
CA ARG A 69 -7.24 -3.47 7.31
C ARG A 69 -6.98 -2.94 8.70
N PHE A 70 -7.03 -1.62 8.86
CA PHE A 70 -6.77 -0.98 10.15
C PHE A 70 -7.41 0.40 10.18
N GLU A 71 -7.47 0.99 11.36
CA GLU A 71 -7.87 2.38 11.55
C GLU A 71 -6.66 3.23 11.83
N CYS A 72 -6.62 4.41 11.20
CA CYS A 72 -5.58 5.40 11.43
C CYS A 72 -6.26 6.76 11.60
N GLU A 73 -6.20 7.30 12.80
CA GLU A 73 -6.83 8.59 13.14
C GLU A 73 -8.32 8.65 12.74
N GLY A 74 -9.05 7.58 13.01
CA GLY A 74 -10.48 7.49 12.69
C GLY A 74 -10.79 7.13 11.25
N VAL A 75 -9.78 6.97 10.39
CA VAL A 75 -9.94 6.60 8.99
C VAL A 75 -9.77 5.09 8.84
N LYS A 76 -10.75 4.43 8.25
CA LYS A 76 -10.68 2.99 7.95
C LYS A 76 -9.89 2.77 6.68
N VAL A 77 -8.76 2.08 6.80
CA VAL A 77 -7.82 1.85 5.71
C VAL A 77 -7.81 0.39 5.31
N TRP A 78 -7.78 0.14 4.01
CA TRP A 78 -7.52 -1.17 3.44
C TRP A 78 -6.39 -1.08 2.43
N ILE A 79 -5.33 -1.87 2.64
CA ILE A 79 -4.20 -1.98 1.72
C ILE A 79 -4.16 -3.39 1.14
N THR A 80 -4.09 -3.50 -0.17
CA THR A 80 -3.87 -4.76 -0.89
C THR A 80 -3.07 -4.47 -2.16
N HIS A 81 -2.30 -5.45 -2.66
CA HIS A 81 -1.42 -5.18 -3.81
C HIS A 81 -2.19 -4.99 -5.12
N ILE A 82 -3.06 -5.95 -5.44
CA ILE A 82 -3.81 -5.94 -6.70
C ILE A 82 -5.27 -5.57 -6.43
N GLY A 83 -5.68 -4.36 -6.82
CA GLY A 83 -7.03 -3.88 -6.53
C GLY A 83 -7.83 -3.41 -7.73
N GLY A 84 -7.15 -3.03 -8.80
CA GLY A 84 -7.82 -2.31 -9.89
C GLY A 84 -8.02 -0.84 -9.54
N TYR A 85 -9.08 -0.23 -10.03
CA TYR A 85 -9.39 1.19 -9.77
C TYR A 85 -10.91 1.43 -9.89
N PRO A 86 -11.42 2.58 -9.42
CA PRO A 86 -12.86 2.85 -9.46
C PRO A 86 -13.45 2.62 -10.85
N TYR A 87 -14.62 1.96 -10.86
CA TYR A 87 -15.35 1.49 -12.04
C TYR A 87 -14.70 0.31 -12.77
N ASN A 88 -13.54 -0.17 -12.30
CA ASN A 88 -12.83 -1.30 -12.90
C ASN A 88 -12.12 -2.16 -11.85
N TYR A 89 -12.75 -2.37 -10.72
CA TYR A 89 -12.24 -3.29 -9.71
C TYR A 89 -12.41 -4.74 -10.16
N THR A 90 -11.49 -5.62 -9.73
CA THR A 90 -11.71 -7.06 -9.89
C THR A 90 -12.93 -7.50 -9.10
N LYS A 91 -13.52 -8.63 -9.48
CA LYS A 91 -14.75 -9.13 -8.83
C LYS A 91 -14.58 -9.28 -7.31
N ASN A 92 -13.49 -9.93 -6.89
CA ASN A 92 -13.22 -10.16 -5.47
C ASN A 92 -13.06 -8.85 -4.68
N ILE A 93 -12.34 -7.89 -5.25
CA ILE A 93 -12.15 -6.58 -4.63
C ILE A 93 -13.47 -5.84 -4.54
N ARG A 94 -14.26 -5.84 -5.59
CA ARG A 94 -15.56 -5.18 -5.62
C ARG A 94 -16.49 -5.72 -4.56
N GLU A 95 -16.56 -7.04 -4.41
CA GLU A 95 -17.39 -7.70 -3.40
C GLU A 95 -16.94 -7.31 -1.98
N GLU A 96 -15.63 -7.28 -1.72
CA GLU A 96 -15.10 -6.88 -0.41
C GLU A 96 -15.33 -5.39 -0.13
N LEU A 97 -15.20 -4.53 -1.13
CA LEU A 97 -15.49 -3.09 -0.98
C LEU A 97 -16.96 -2.86 -0.62
N ASP A 98 -17.87 -3.61 -1.23
CA ASP A 98 -19.31 -3.49 -0.97
C ASP A 98 -19.70 -4.07 0.37
N LYS A 99 -19.05 -5.14 0.80
CA LYS A 99 -19.33 -5.84 2.05
C LYS A 99 -18.76 -5.11 3.26
N ASN A 100 -17.56 -4.55 3.14
CA ASN A 100 -16.84 -3.92 4.24
C ASN A 100 -16.03 -2.73 3.69
N SER A 101 -16.72 -1.63 3.40
CA SER A 101 -16.14 -0.44 2.78
C SER A 101 -15.11 0.23 3.68
N PRO A 102 -13.87 0.43 3.20
CA PRO A 102 -12.93 1.34 3.87
C PRO A 102 -13.26 2.79 3.51
N ASP A 103 -12.67 3.72 4.24
CA ASP A 103 -12.67 5.13 3.85
C ASP A 103 -11.56 5.40 2.83
N LEU A 104 -10.45 4.69 2.98
CA LEU A 104 -9.25 4.80 2.14
C LEU A 104 -8.83 3.41 1.65
N PHE A 105 -8.74 3.26 0.34
CA PHE A 105 -8.28 2.02 -0.30
C PHE A 105 -6.97 2.28 -1.05
N ILE A 106 -5.93 1.52 -0.70
CA ILE A 106 -4.58 1.67 -1.26
C ILE A 106 -4.15 0.38 -1.93
N CYS A 107 -3.69 0.48 -3.18
CA CYS A 107 -3.13 -0.65 -3.91
C CYS A 107 -1.93 -0.22 -4.76
N GLY A 108 -1.26 -1.20 -5.37
CA GLY A 108 -0.12 -0.99 -6.26
C GLY A 108 -0.31 -1.74 -7.57
N HIS A 109 0.69 -2.48 -7.97
CA HIS A 109 0.72 -3.42 -9.10
C HIS A 109 0.69 -2.77 -10.49
N SER A 110 -0.18 -1.82 -10.77
CA SER A 110 -0.33 -1.25 -12.11
C SER A 110 0.84 -0.35 -12.54
N HIS A 111 1.67 0.06 -11.60
CA HIS A 111 2.77 1.02 -11.81
C HIS A 111 2.28 2.37 -12.37
N ILE A 112 1.05 2.73 -12.05
CA ILE A 112 0.43 4.00 -12.45
C ILE A 112 -0.07 4.70 -11.21
N LEU A 113 0.32 5.95 -11.01
CA LEU A 113 -0.27 6.75 -9.94
C LEU A 113 -1.70 7.11 -10.30
N LYS A 114 -2.62 6.77 -9.42
CA LYS A 114 -4.02 7.14 -9.59
C LYS A 114 -4.61 7.50 -8.24
N VAL A 115 -5.16 8.70 -8.15
CA VAL A 115 -5.89 9.18 -6.97
C VAL A 115 -7.29 9.53 -7.44
N MET A 116 -8.29 8.80 -6.95
CA MET A 116 -9.68 8.98 -7.36
C MET A 116 -10.61 8.85 -6.16
N TYR A 117 -11.71 9.55 -6.19
CA TYR A 117 -12.79 9.38 -5.23
C TYR A 117 -13.94 8.61 -5.87
N ASP A 118 -14.24 7.44 -5.31
CA ASP A 118 -15.39 6.63 -5.73
C ASP A 118 -16.65 7.15 -5.03
N LYS A 119 -17.44 7.95 -5.75
CA LYS A 119 -18.65 8.58 -5.22
C LYS A 119 -19.72 7.57 -4.83
N ASN A 120 -19.78 6.42 -5.53
CA ASN A 120 -20.80 5.40 -5.28
C ASN A 120 -20.56 4.68 -3.96
N ARG A 121 -19.29 4.51 -3.58
CA ARG A 121 -18.90 3.81 -2.36
C ARG A 121 -18.35 4.74 -1.29
N GLU A 122 -18.17 6.02 -1.60
CA GLU A 122 -17.55 7.01 -0.72
C GLU A 122 -16.16 6.59 -0.25
N ILE A 123 -15.35 6.09 -1.19
CA ILE A 123 -13.99 5.59 -0.93
C ILE A 123 -12.98 6.47 -1.66
N LEU A 124 -11.95 6.92 -0.93
CA LEU A 124 -10.79 7.54 -1.54
C LEU A 124 -9.83 6.44 -1.97
N HIS A 125 -9.55 6.38 -3.27
CA HIS A 125 -8.71 5.36 -3.89
C HIS A 125 -7.34 5.89 -4.25
N PHE A 126 -6.28 5.19 -3.81
CA PHE A 126 -4.90 5.44 -4.23
C PHE A 126 -4.35 4.19 -4.90
N THR A 127 -3.90 4.31 -6.15
CA THR A 127 -2.97 3.34 -6.75
C THR A 127 -1.59 3.98 -6.71
N ILE A 128 -0.64 3.30 -6.07
CA ILE A 128 0.67 3.85 -5.79
C ILE A 128 1.67 3.36 -6.83
N LEU A 129 2.45 4.27 -7.36
CA LEU A 129 3.63 3.98 -8.16
C LEU A 129 4.79 3.65 -7.21
N ILE A 130 6.01 3.57 -7.71
CA ILE A 130 7.17 3.12 -6.94
C ILE A 130 7.38 3.93 -5.67
N ILE A 131 7.27 5.26 -5.74
CA ILE A 131 7.45 6.13 -4.58
C ILE A 131 6.54 7.36 -4.71
N HIS A 132 5.75 7.62 -3.68
CA HIS A 132 4.94 8.84 -3.61
C HIS A 132 5.04 9.51 -2.26
N TYR A 133 5.04 10.83 -2.28
CA TYR A 133 5.11 11.68 -1.10
C TYR A 133 3.79 12.38 -0.88
N PHE A 134 3.30 12.30 0.32
CA PHE A 134 2.13 13.03 0.75
C PHE A 134 2.39 13.73 2.06
#